data_c1af7611bf2c2a8be1a9dac2675acc43
#
_entry.id   c1af7611bf2c2a8be1a9dac2675acc43
#
_cell.length_a   1.000
_cell.length_b   1.000
_cell.length_c   1.000
_cell.angle_alpha   90.00
_cell.angle_beta   90.00
_cell.angle_gamma   90.00
#
_symmetry.space_group_name_H-M   'P 1'
#
loop_
_entity.id
_entity.type
_entity.pdbx_description
1 polymer ?
#
loop_
_entity_poly.entity_id
_entity_poly.type
_entity_poly.pdbx_seq_one_letter_code
_entity_poly.pdbx_strand_id
1 'polypeptide(L)'
;MAKHLVSMMILTVSSIGMLTGCDNSTDKTNTASEPAVPSEQSESTDSATNPTAKDIDWKVIASTEKAANRADYNYPFALDSQNVRDYADYFKVDNATAQHNLTVSMASNEALSKVLDQLDSSYTSHELTDGENIELIIHTTSDIKASSYDYVFEEDFAKGLILPIVIKPDGKKSDLKPHGGLEE
;
A
#
# COMPACT_ATOMS: atom_id res chain seq x y z
N MET A 1 -19.10 33.41 36.24
CA MET A 1 -19.41 34.59 35.41
C MET A 1 -18.14 34.96 34.66
N ALA A 2 -18.13 34.76 33.38
CA ALA A 2 -17.46 35.56 32.35
C ALA A 2 -17.51 34.76 31.04
N LYS A 3 -18.40 35.18 30.16
CA LYS A 3 -18.55 34.72 28.78
C LYS A 3 -17.52 35.46 27.94
N HIS A 4 -16.72 34.79 27.14
CA HIS A 4 -16.07 35.42 26.00
C HIS A 4 -16.46 34.69 24.72
N LEU A 5 -17.33 35.36 24.00
CA LEU A 5 -17.59 35.25 22.58
C LEU A 5 -16.46 35.94 21.81
N VAL A 6 -15.84 35.25 20.88
CA VAL A 6 -15.06 35.87 19.79
C VAL A 6 -15.30 34.99 18.56
N SER A 7 -16.23 35.39 17.76
CA SER A 7 -16.21 36.18 16.55
C SER A 7 -15.48 35.53 15.37
N MET A 8 -16.30 35.14 14.45
CA MET A 8 -16.17 34.72 13.04
C MET A 8 -15.21 35.62 12.23
N MET A 9 -14.34 35.03 11.41
CA MET A 9 -13.89 35.68 10.17
C MET A 9 -13.86 34.65 9.04
N ILE A 10 -14.80 34.81 8.15
CA ILE A 10 -14.90 34.18 6.85
C ILE A 10 -14.04 35.01 5.88
N LEU A 11 -13.10 34.38 5.23
CA LEU A 11 -12.41 34.96 4.06
C LEU A 11 -12.59 34.03 2.87
N THR A 12 -13.55 34.40 2.04
CA THR A 12 -13.75 33.87 0.67
C THR A 12 -12.80 34.59 -0.28
N VAL A 13 -11.95 33.84 -0.97
CA VAL A 13 -11.26 34.36 -2.16
C VAL A 13 -11.59 33.47 -3.35
N SER A 14 -12.49 33.98 -4.18
CA SER A 14 -12.77 33.48 -5.52
C SER A 14 -11.73 34.02 -6.49
N SER A 15 -11.06 33.16 -7.24
CA SER A 15 -10.30 33.57 -8.41
C SER A 15 -10.70 32.72 -9.61
N ILE A 16 -11.51 33.34 -10.47
CA ILE A 16 -11.87 32.90 -11.80
C ILE A 16 -10.74 33.32 -12.74
N GLY A 17 -10.11 32.39 -13.42
CA GLY A 17 -9.15 32.66 -14.50
C GLY A 17 -9.60 31.98 -15.78
N MET A 18 -10.32 32.70 -16.64
CA MET A 18 -10.57 32.33 -18.03
C MET A 18 -9.32 32.64 -18.86
N LEU A 19 -8.90 31.73 -19.70
CA LEU A 19 -8.07 32.03 -20.87
C LEU A 19 -8.69 31.35 -22.10
N THR A 20 -9.25 32.23 -22.91
CA THR A 20 -9.74 32.02 -24.27
C THR A 20 -8.63 32.15 -25.28
N GLY A 21 -8.76 31.45 -26.42
CA GLY A 21 -8.18 31.82 -27.74
C GLY A 21 -7.03 30.92 -28.16
N CYS A 22 -6.99 30.37 -29.34
CA CYS A 22 -7.24 30.96 -30.66
C CYS A 22 -7.63 29.88 -31.68
N ASP A 23 -8.57 30.28 -32.43
CA ASP A 23 -9.03 29.85 -33.73
C ASP A 23 -7.89 29.86 -34.79
N ASN A 24 -7.84 28.85 -35.66
CA ASN A 24 -7.45 29.09 -37.06
C ASN A 24 -8.04 28.04 -37.99
N SER A 25 -9.02 28.51 -38.76
CA SER A 25 -9.69 27.84 -39.85
C SER A 25 -8.75 27.68 -41.07
N THR A 26 -8.81 26.59 -41.77
CA THR A 26 -8.93 26.56 -43.26
C THR A 26 -9.26 25.14 -43.74
N ASP A 27 -10.44 24.93 -44.07
CA ASP A 27 -11.17 24.56 -45.31
C ASP A 27 -10.58 23.43 -46.21
N LYS A 28 -11.49 22.52 -46.50
CA LYS A 28 -11.85 21.73 -47.71
C LYS A 28 -11.63 20.21 -47.74
N THR A 29 -12.78 19.59 -47.77
CA THR A 29 -13.39 18.68 -48.75
C THR A 29 -13.19 17.18 -48.62
N ASN A 30 -14.33 16.52 -48.29
CA ASN A 30 -14.91 15.24 -48.72
C ASN A 30 -14.03 13.99 -48.91
N THR A 31 -14.36 12.93 -48.18
CA THR A 31 -15.09 11.77 -48.74
C THR A 31 -15.31 10.73 -47.64
N ALA A 32 -16.53 10.19 -47.56
CA ALA A 32 -17.00 9.19 -46.63
C ALA A 32 -16.21 7.87 -46.69
N SER A 33 -15.94 7.29 -45.52
CA SER A 33 -15.97 5.84 -45.26
C SER A 33 -15.86 5.57 -43.79
N GLU A 34 -16.85 4.93 -43.25
CA GLU A 34 -17.10 4.00 -42.16
C GLU A 34 -16.08 3.81 -41.03
N PRO A 35 -16.56 3.62 -39.76
CA PRO A 35 -15.77 3.80 -38.54
C PRO A 35 -14.94 2.57 -38.20
N ALA A 36 -13.64 2.77 -38.09
CA ALA A 36 -12.74 1.82 -37.42
C ALA A 36 -12.75 2.09 -35.93
N VAL A 37 -13.10 1.08 -35.16
CA VAL A 37 -13.02 0.98 -33.72
C VAL A 37 -11.59 1.25 -33.24
N PRO A 38 -11.34 2.16 -32.33
CA PRO A 38 -10.03 2.24 -31.64
C PRO A 38 -9.91 1.06 -30.69
N SER A 39 -9.05 0.13 -31.02
CA SER A 39 -8.51 -0.82 -30.03
C SER A 39 -7.78 -0.04 -28.95
N GLU A 40 -8.32 -0.03 -27.75
CA GLU A 40 -7.57 0.37 -26.55
C GLU A 40 -6.43 -0.62 -26.38
N GLN A 41 -5.25 -0.17 -26.77
CA GLN A 41 -4.00 -0.85 -26.51
C GLN A 41 -3.64 -0.54 -25.05
N SER A 42 -4.08 -1.44 -24.15
CA SER A 42 -3.51 -1.54 -22.80
C SER A 42 -2.00 -1.77 -22.97
N GLU A 43 -1.22 -0.74 -22.71
CA GLU A 43 0.21 -0.90 -22.48
C GLU A 43 0.39 -1.71 -21.19
N SER A 44 0.45 -3.03 -21.34
CA SER A 44 1.07 -3.90 -20.35
C SER A 44 2.53 -3.50 -20.30
N THR A 45 2.94 -2.87 -19.22
CA THR A 45 4.35 -2.80 -18.83
C THR A 45 4.84 -4.23 -18.68
N ASP A 46 5.53 -4.70 -19.70
CA ASP A 46 6.17 -6.01 -19.77
C ASP A 46 7.32 -6.03 -18.72
N SER A 47 6.97 -6.39 -17.50
CA SER A 47 7.94 -6.81 -16.49
C SER A 47 8.53 -8.10 -17.04
N ALA A 48 9.78 -8.08 -17.47
CA ALA A 48 10.51 -9.24 -17.97
C ALA A 48 10.45 -10.36 -16.90
N THR A 49 9.44 -11.22 -17.06
CA THR A 49 9.21 -12.33 -16.15
C THR A 49 10.26 -13.38 -16.43
N ASN A 50 11.17 -13.59 -15.49
CA ASN A 50 12.13 -14.70 -15.57
C ASN A 50 11.34 -16.03 -15.65
N PRO A 51 11.44 -16.81 -16.73
CA PRO A 51 10.62 -18.01 -16.94
C PRO A 51 10.86 -19.12 -15.91
N THR A 52 11.89 -19.00 -15.08
CA THR A 52 12.23 -19.92 -13.99
C THR A 52 11.86 -19.41 -12.61
N ALA A 53 11.25 -18.22 -12.50
CA ALA A 53 10.89 -17.65 -11.22
C ALA A 53 9.76 -18.46 -10.53
N LYS A 54 9.91 -18.66 -9.23
CA LYS A 54 8.97 -19.40 -8.37
C LYS A 54 7.79 -18.53 -7.97
N ASP A 55 6.63 -19.15 -7.82
CA ASP A 55 5.46 -18.52 -7.19
C ASP A 55 5.50 -18.72 -5.67
N ILE A 56 4.96 -17.76 -4.93
CA ILE A 56 4.60 -17.95 -3.52
C ILE A 56 3.35 -18.83 -3.45
N ASP A 57 3.38 -19.87 -2.65
CA ASP A 57 2.17 -20.68 -2.37
C ASP A 57 1.34 -20.01 -1.28
N TRP A 58 0.45 -19.12 -1.70
CA TRP A 58 -0.45 -18.41 -0.80
C TRP A 58 -1.41 -19.34 -0.03
N LYS A 59 -1.64 -20.56 -0.50
CA LYS A 59 -2.50 -21.53 0.19
C LYS A 59 -1.88 -22.01 1.50
N VAL A 60 -0.56 -22.08 1.56
CA VAL A 60 0.18 -22.45 2.78
C VAL A 60 0.14 -21.32 3.81
N ILE A 61 0.08 -20.08 3.32
CA ILE A 61 0.05 -18.86 4.15
C ILE A 61 -1.38 -18.53 4.57
N ALA A 62 -2.37 -18.92 3.77
CA ALA A 62 -3.77 -18.57 3.96
C ALA A 62 -4.27 -18.91 5.38
N SER A 63 -4.85 -17.90 6.00
CA SER A 63 -5.54 -18.05 7.28
C SER A 63 -6.85 -18.80 7.13
N THR A 64 -7.24 -19.53 8.15
CA THR A 64 -8.58 -20.13 8.29
C THR A 64 -9.59 -19.17 8.91
N GLU A 65 -9.12 -18.03 9.41
CA GLU A 65 -9.95 -17.00 10.03
C GLU A 65 -10.74 -16.23 8.97
N LYS A 66 -11.93 -15.79 9.37
CA LYS A 66 -12.76 -14.94 8.54
C LYS A 66 -12.35 -13.47 8.70
N ALA A 67 -12.27 -12.76 7.60
CA ALA A 67 -12.04 -11.31 7.62
C ALA A 67 -13.09 -10.60 8.47
N ALA A 68 -12.63 -9.78 9.40
CA ALA A 68 -13.46 -8.97 10.28
C ALA A 68 -13.90 -7.68 9.56
N ASN A 69 -15.07 -7.17 9.96
CA ASN A 69 -15.45 -5.82 9.55
C ASN A 69 -14.68 -4.80 10.38
N ARG A 70 -13.87 -3.98 9.73
CA ARG A 70 -13.05 -2.95 10.34
C ARG A 70 -13.85 -1.95 11.19
N ALA A 71 -15.08 -1.63 10.78
CA ALA A 71 -15.93 -0.66 11.48
C ALA A 71 -16.46 -1.17 12.83
N ASP A 72 -16.62 -2.48 12.97
CA ASP A 72 -17.16 -3.15 14.17
C ASP A 72 -16.07 -3.85 14.99
N TYR A 73 -14.79 -3.65 14.62
CA TYR A 73 -13.69 -4.34 15.27
C TYR A 73 -13.37 -3.76 16.65
N ASN A 74 -13.16 -4.63 17.63
CA ASN A 74 -12.76 -4.24 18.97
C ASN A 74 -11.23 -4.07 19.07
N TYR A 75 -10.75 -2.89 18.74
CA TYR A 75 -9.30 -2.61 18.76
C TYR A 75 -8.69 -2.62 20.15
N PRO A 76 -7.42 -3.04 20.29
CA PRO A 76 -6.71 -3.05 21.57
C PRO A 76 -6.38 -1.64 22.10
N PHE A 77 -6.40 -0.63 21.24
CA PHE A 77 -6.18 0.78 21.59
C PHE A 77 -7.51 1.53 21.63
N ALA A 78 -7.69 2.41 22.60
CA ALA A 78 -8.82 3.33 22.57
C ALA A 78 -8.63 4.36 21.43
N LEU A 79 -9.73 4.73 20.77
CA LEU A 79 -9.73 5.66 19.63
C LEU A 79 -9.13 7.03 19.96
N ASP A 80 -9.24 7.43 21.24
CA ASP A 80 -8.72 8.69 21.77
C ASP A 80 -7.43 8.51 22.59
N SER A 81 -6.76 7.35 22.50
CA SER A 81 -5.49 7.12 23.16
C SER A 81 -4.38 8.01 22.61
N GLN A 82 -3.35 8.28 23.41
CA GLN A 82 -2.26 9.18 23.01
C GLN A 82 -1.54 8.67 21.75
N ASN A 83 -1.19 7.40 21.70
CA ASN A 83 -0.51 6.79 20.56
C ASN A 83 -1.33 6.84 19.28
N VAL A 84 -2.65 6.69 19.34
CA VAL A 84 -3.54 6.85 18.19
C VAL A 84 -3.55 8.29 17.69
N ARG A 85 -3.67 9.27 18.60
CA ARG A 85 -3.62 10.70 18.22
C ARG A 85 -2.28 11.09 17.61
N ASP A 86 -1.18 10.64 18.22
CA ASP A 86 0.17 10.97 17.75
C ASP A 86 0.41 10.38 16.34
N TYR A 87 -0.04 9.15 16.10
CA TYR A 87 0.02 8.54 14.77
C TYR A 87 -0.84 9.33 13.76
N ALA A 88 -2.09 9.62 14.12
CA ALA A 88 -3.01 10.37 13.27
C ALA A 88 -2.45 11.75 12.90
N ASP A 89 -1.89 12.46 13.88
CA ASP A 89 -1.29 13.77 13.67
C ASP A 89 -0.02 13.72 12.82
N TYR A 90 0.80 12.69 12.98
CA TYR A 90 2.04 12.54 12.23
C TYR A 90 1.76 12.21 10.74
N PHE A 91 0.91 11.22 10.49
CA PHE A 91 0.61 10.75 9.13
C PHE A 91 -0.56 11.48 8.46
N LYS A 92 -1.22 12.43 9.16
CA LYS A 92 -2.37 13.21 8.67
C LYS A 92 -3.57 12.34 8.25
N VAL A 93 -3.85 11.32 9.02
CA VAL A 93 -5.01 10.43 8.89
C VAL A 93 -6.00 10.64 10.03
N ASP A 94 -7.21 10.09 9.90
CA ASP A 94 -8.17 10.09 11.01
C ASP A 94 -7.79 9.06 12.10
N ASN A 95 -8.37 9.23 13.30
CA ASN A 95 -8.08 8.36 14.43
C ASN A 95 -8.48 6.90 14.20
N ALA A 96 -9.52 6.62 13.40
CA ALA A 96 -9.93 5.26 13.11
C ALA A 96 -8.92 4.56 12.20
N THR A 97 -8.38 5.28 11.22
CA THR A 97 -7.28 4.82 10.38
C THR A 97 -6.01 4.60 11.20
N ALA A 98 -5.66 5.55 12.06
CA ALA A 98 -4.51 5.42 12.96
C ALA A 98 -4.62 4.22 13.90
N GLN A 99 -5.79 4.02 14.52
CA GLN A 99 -6.07 2.89 15.42
C GLN A 99 -5.90 1.53 14.71
N HIS A 100 -6.44 1.44 13.49
CA HIS A 100 -6.30 0.27 12.64
C HIS A 100 -4.84 0.00 12.28
N ASN A 101 -4.15 1.01 11.76
CA ASN A 101 -2.77 0.86 11.28
C ASN A 101 -1.80 0.51 12.41
N LEU A 102 -1.96 1.12 13.59
CA LEU A 102 -1.18 0.73 14.77
C LEU A 102 -1.38 -0.75 15.14
N THR A 103 -2.63 -1.22 15.11
CA THR A 103 -2.94 -2.62 15.44
C THR A 103 -2.31 -3.57 14.42
N VAL A 104 -2.51 -3.29 13.13
CA VAL A 104 -1.97 -4.11 12.03
C VAL A 104 -0.44 -4.07 12.02
N SER A 105 0.16 -2.89 12.24
CA SER A 105 1.63 -2.73 12.29
C SER A 105 2.25 -3.60 13.38
N MET A 106 1.67 -3.61 14.58
CA MET A 106 2.17 -4.42 15.70
C MET A 106 2.02 -5.93 15.47
N ALA A 107 1.02 -6.35 14.69
CA ALA A 107 0.79 -7.75 14.34
C ALA A 107 1.55 -8.20 13.08
N SER A 108 2.13 -7.28 12.30
CA SER A 108 2.67 -7.56 10.95
C SER A 108 3.72 -8.67 10.90
N ASN A 109 4.45 -8.91 11.99
CA ASN A 109 5.43 -9.99 12.10
C ASN A 109 4.81 -11.39 11.92
N GLU A 110 3.53 -11.59 12.26
CA GLU A 110 2.83 -12.84 12.00
C GLU A 110 2.79 -13.15 10.49
N ALA A 111 2.36 -12.18 9.70
CA ALA A 111 2.30 -12.29 8.24
C ALA A 111 3.69 -12.41 7.61
N LEU A 112 4.64 -11.59 8.07
CA LEU A 112 6.01 -11.59 7.57
C LEU A 112 6.68 -12.95 7.76
N SER A 113 6.59 -13.54 8.96
CA SER A 113 7.23 -14.83 9.26
C SER A 113 6.76 -15.95 8.33
N LYS A 114 5.44 -16.03 8.07
CA LYS A 114 4.86 -17.04 7.19
C LYS A 114 5.33 -16.90 5.73
N VAL A 115 5.55 -15.68 5.25
CA VAL A 115 6.09 -15.44 3.91
C VAL A 115 7.58 -15.78 3.86
N LEU A 116 8.35 -15.37 4.87
CA LEU A 116 9.78 -15.64 4.94
C LEU A 116 10.12 -17.13 4.89
N ASP A 117 9.27 -17.98 5.46
CA ASP A 117 9.43 -19.45 5.42
C ASP A 117 9.45 -20.02 3.98
N GLN A 118 8.91 -19.27 2.99
CA GLN A 118 8.91 -19.68 1.59
C GLN A 118 9.98 -19.00 0.74
N LEU A 119 10.56 -17.91 1.21
CA LEU A 119 11.50 -17.08 0.42
C LEU A 119 12.94 -17.55 0.53
N ASP A 120 13.31 -18.15 1.66
CA ASP A 120 14.65 -18.66 1.91
C ASP A 120 15.72 -17.61 1.52
N SER A 121 16.64 -17.98 0.63
CA SER A 121 17.70 -17.08 0.18
C SER A 121 17.27 -15.99 -0.79
N SER A 122 16.01 -15.99 -1.23
CA SER A 122 15.48 -14.99 -2.18
C SER A 122 15.01 -13.69 -1.51
N TYR A 123 14.81 -13.69 -0.20
CA TYR A 123 14.49 -12.49 0.56
C TYR A 123 15.65 -11.47 0.55
N THR A 124 15.33 -10.18 0.39
CA THR A 124 16.32 -9.10 0.44
C THR A 124 16.00 -8.06 1.51
N SER A 125 14.76 -7.60 1.59
CA SER A 125 14.28 -6.65 2.59
C SER A 125 12.76 -6.65 2.63
N HIS A 126 12.21 -5.95 3.59
CA HIS A 126 10.80 -5.61 3.64
C HIS A 126 10.60 -4.21 4.19
N GLU A 127 9.45 -3.66 3.91
CA GLU A 127 8.95 -2.42 4.51
C GLU A 127 7.46 -2.55 4.81
N LEU A 128 7.01 -1.86 5.83
CA LEU A 128 5.60 -1.68 6.13
C LEU A 128 5.26 -0.23 5.82
N THR A 129 4.28 -0.01 4.93
CA THR A 129 3.83 1.34 4.61
C THR A 129 3.00 1.92 5.74
N ASP A 130 2.90 3.25 5.78
CA ASP A 130 2.17 4.01 6.79
C ASP A 130 1.18 4.97 6.11
N GLY A 131 0.39 5.68 6.92
CA GLY A 131 -0.54 6.69 6.44
C GLY A 131 -1.92 6.12 6.10
N GLU A 132 -2.46 6.42 4.93
CA GLU A 132 -3.83 6.01 4.56
C GLU A 132 -3.96 4.50 4.32
N ASN A 133 -2.94 3.91 3.73
CA ASN A 133 -2.94 2.49 3.36
C ASN A 133 -1.72 1.81 3.98
N ILE A 134 -1.98 0.80 4.80
CA ILE A 134 -0.94 -0.03 5.36
C ILE A 134 -0.79 -1.29 4.51
N GLU A 135 0.44 -1.56 4.05
CA GLU A 135 0.81 -2.72 3.24
C GLU A 135 2.16 -3.26 3.68
N LEU A 136 2.33 -4.56 3.67
CA LEU A 136 3.63 -5.20 3.85
C LEU A 136 4.26 -5.46 2.48
N ILE A 137 5.27 -4.69 2.12
CA ILE A 137 6.02 -4.86 0.89
C ILE A 137 7.26 -5.70 1.18
N ILE A 138 7.42 -6.80 0.45
CA ILE A 138 8.55 -7.71 0.60
C ILE A 138 9.34 -7.70 -0.71
N HIS A 139 10.60 -7.29 -0.62
CA HIS A 139 11.53 -7.27 -1.74
C HIS A 139 12.27 -8.60 -1.83
N THR A 140 12.31 -9.15 -3.04
CA THR A 140 12.96 -10.43 -3.32
C THR A 140 13.89 -10.31 -4.51
N THR A 141 14.75 -11.29 -4.69
CA THR A 141 15.49 -11.46 -5.94
C THR A 141 14.55 -11.90 -7.07
N SER A 142 15.00 -11.75 -8.32
CA SER A 142 14.18 -12.00 -9.53
C SER A 142 13.81 -13.47 -9.75
N ASP A 143 14.21 -14.37 -8.87
CA ASP A 143 13.79 -15.79 -8.87
C ASP A 143 12.45 -16.04 -8.19
N ILE A 144 11.83 -15.00 -7.62
CA ILE A 144 10.45 -15.02 -7.13
C ILE A 144 9.60 -14.16 -8.04
N LYS A 145 8.38 -14.57 -8.36
CA LYS A 145 7.43 -13.78 -9.14
C LYS A 145 6.76 -12.71 -8.29
N ALA A 146 6.51 -11.55 -8.90
CA ALA A 146 5.65 -10.54 -8.30
C ALA A 146 4.25 -11.10 -8.04
N SER A 147 3.72 -10.86 -6.86
CA SER A 147 2.37 -11.28 -6.47
C SER A 147 1.88 -10.46 -5.29
N SER A 148 0.58 -10.55 -5.00
CA SER A 148 -0.01 -9.92 -3.83
C SER A 148 -1.04 -10.85 -3.17
N TYR A 149 -1.27 -10.64 -1.88
CA TYR A 149 -2.21 -11.43 -1.10
C TYR A 149 -2.74 -10.63 0.10
N ASP A 150 -4.02 -10.71 0.38
CA ASP A 150 -4.64 -10.12 1.55
C ASP A 150 -4.58 -11.13 2.71
N TYR A 151 -3.61 -10.95 3.59
CA TYR A 151 -3.42 -11.80 4.75
C TYR A 151 -4.44 -11.46 5.84
N VAL A 152 -5.14 -12.47 6.36
CA VAL A 152 -6.06 -12.33 7.50
C VAL A 152 -5.35 -12.83 8.75
N PHE A 153 -5.19 -11.97 9.77
CA PHE A 153 -4.51 -12.34 11.02
C PHE A 153 -5.23 -13.43 11.79
N GLU A 154 -4.48 -14.35 12.38
CA GLU A 154 -4.95 -15.45 13.21
C GLU A 154 -4.75 -15.22 14.70
N GLU A 155 -3.70 -14.48 15.06
CA GLU A 155 -3.39 -14.16 16.46
C GLU A 155 -4.41 -13.18 17.06
N ASP A 156 -4.74 -13.40 18.33
CA ASP A 156 -5.83 -12.70 19.05
C ASP A 156 -5.70 -11.16 19.00
N PHE A 157 -4.47 -10.65 18.94
CA PHE A 157 -4.23 -9.20 18.96
C PHE A 157 -4.84 -8.46 17.76
N ALA A 158 -4.82 -9.08 16.57
CA ALA A 158 -5.33 -8.50 15.33
C ALA A 158 -6.28 -9.45 14.57
N LYS A 159 -6.79 -10.47 15.25
CA LYS A 159 -7.56 -11.56 14.66
C LYS A 159 -8.64 -11.09 13.70
N GLY A 160 -8.57 -11.57 12.46
CA GLY A 160 -9.53 -11.23 11.42
C GLY A 160 -9.24 -9.90 10.70
N LEU A 161 -8.36 -9.04 11.19
CA LEU A 161 -7.92 -7.87 10.41
C LEU A 161 -7.11 -8.32 9.19
N ILE A 162 -7.07 -7.47 8.18
CA ILE A 162 -6.38 -7.75 6.91
C ILE A 162 -5.12 -6.91 6.81
N LEU A 163 -4.03 -7.54 6.39
CA LEU A 163 -2.81 -6.88 5.95
C LEU A 163 -2.52 -7.26 4.49
N PRO A 164 -2.61 -6.33 3.53
CA PRO A 164 -2.15 -6.56 2.18
C PRO A 164 -0.64 -6.83 2.16
N ILE A 165 -0.24 -7.89 1.47
CA ILE A 165 1.16 -8.26 1.24
C ILE A 165 1.47 -8.11 -0.23
N VAL A 166 2.59 -7.48 -0.57
CA VAL A 166 3.05 -7.27 -1.95
C VAL A 166 4.47 -7.80 -2.10
N ILE A 167 4.68 -8.74 -3.02
CA ILE A 167 6.01 -9.25 -3.38
C ILE A 167 6.54 -8.47 -4.56
N LYS A 168 7.70 -7.83 -4.38
CA LYS A 168 8.42 -7.07 -5.42
C LYS A 168 9.77 -7.74 -5.72
N PRO A 169 9.96 -8.34 -6.91
CA PRO A 169 11.23 -8.99 -7.30
C PRO A 169 12.26 -7.98 -7.82
N ASP A 170 12.46 -6.90 -7.08
CA ASP A 170 13.34 -5.78 -7.40
C ASP A 170 14.55 -5.66 -6.44
N GLY A 171 14.59 -6.55 -5.45
CA GLY A 171 15.67 -6.59 -4.46
C GLY A 171 16.97 -7.11 -5.05
N LYS A 172 18.08 -6.54 -4.56
CA LYS A 172 19.44 -7.02 -4.87
C LYS A 172 20.04 -7.57 -3.60
N LYS A 173 20.61 -8.78 -3.66
CA LYS A 173 21.45 -9.25 -2.57
C LYS A 173 22.61 -8.27 -2.43
N SER A 174 22.69 -7.62 -1.27
CA SER A 174 23.91 -6.91 -0.95
C SER A 174 25.03 -7.97 -0.86
N ASP A 175 26.16 -7.72 -1.52
CA ASP A 175 27.39 -8.44 -1.29
C ASP A 175 27.93 -8.09 0.11
N LEU A 176 27.16 -8.42 1.14
CA LEU A 176 27.63 -8.43 2.51
C LEU A 176 28.66 -9.54 2.57
N LYS A 177 29.92 -9.18 2.28
CA LYS A 177 31.05 -10.02 2.70
C LYS A 177 30.81 -10.24 4.20
N PRO A 178 30.76 -11.49 4.68
CA PRO A 178 30.78 -11.73 6.11
C PRO A 178 31.95 -10.90 6.67
N HIS A 179 31.65 -10.04 7.64
CA HIS A 179 32.70 -9.32 8.35
C HIS A 179 33.70 -10.37 8.79
N GLY A 180 34.91 -10.28 8.24
CA GLY A 180 35.96 -11.23 8.43
C GLY A 180 36.11 -11.58 9.88
N GLY A 181 36.12 -12.88 10.15
CA GLY A 181 36.47 -13.38 11.46
C GLY A 181 37.75 -12.68 11.89
N LEU A 182 37.82 -12.32 13.15
CA LEU A 182 39.07 -11.92 13.79
C LEU A 182 40.11 -12.97 13.43
N GLU A 183 41.04 -12.59 12.58
CA GLU A 183 42.25 -13.38 12.38
C GLU A 183 43.03 -13.31 13.71
N GLU A 184 43.12 -14.44 14.40
CA GLU A 184 44.01 -14.61 15.53
C GLU A 184 45.47 -14.65 15.08
#